data_fb16b3246b22855c39b42c9a9efc4315
#
_entry.id   fb16b3246b22855c39b42c9a9efc4315
#
_cell.length_a   1.000
_cell.length_b   1.000
_cell.length_c   1.000
_cell.angle_alpha   90.00
_cell.angle_beta   90.00
_cell.angle_gamma   90.00
#
_symmetry.space_group_name_H-M   'P 1'
#
loop_
_entity.id
_entity.type
_entity.pdbx_description
1 polymer ?
#
loop_
_entity_poly.entity_id
_entity_poly.type
_entity_poly.pdbx_seq_one_letter_code
_entity_poly.pdbx_strand_id
1 'polypeptide(L)'
;MSFTADNLPAGLSLDSKTGIIIGSLKSAGEYRFKAAAKNSVGKTETEIKIICGDKLALTPPMGWNSYDAFGDSVIESEILSNALWLKEHLQPLGWDTVVIDFRWYDRLADGVRVQNPEGVTIDESGRCVPPTNRFPSAVPPGGSAGFKPLADKIHALGLKFGIHIMRGIARQAVEQNLPLAGSKFTAAQAVLPEGDTNRTCVWNRDMFGVDATTEAGRAWYASIARQYADWGVDYIKCDDIANLQRGKFYDAAEIEALSTSLKNSGRSIVLSLSPGATPVNAGPHVKQFANLWRISGDFWDNWPSLDHNFGLFAAWYGDGGPGHWPDGDMIPFGHICQRNCDVHPDRWTRFTRDEQLTLMSLWALAPSPLMLGMNLPDNDDWTTAILSNPEVLAVNQDSLGRAARRMTGPPQVVETWMKELADGSFAVGFFNRTDQPVKVNFPWRNLGFLSAPEVRDLWLRQDLGRQENFITELLPHGCALLRLHSPN
;
A
#
# COMPACT_ATOMS: atom_id res chain seq x y z
N MET A 1 -33.01 2.43 2.02
CA MET A 1 -32.31 1.67 3.07
C MET A 1 -32.08 2.60 4.25
N SER A 2 -32.11 2.09 5.48
CA SER A 2 -31.77 2.85 6.71
C SER A 2 -30.82 2.06 7.58
N PHE A 3 -29.94 2.75 8.28
CA PHE A 3 -28.95 2.14 9.15
C PHE A 3 -29.09 2.63 10.59
N THR A 4 -28.86 1.74 11.54
CA THR A 4 -28.84 2.05 12.98
C THR A 4 -27.64 1.40 13.64
N ALA A 5 -27.17 1.95 14.76
CA ALA A 5 -26.15 1.36 15.58
C ALA A 5 -26.56 1.45 17.06
N ASP A 6 -26.50 0.33 17.79
CA ASP A 6 -26.74 0.27 19.22
C ASP A 6 -25.40 0.33 19.96
N ASN A 7 -25.30 1.20 20.96
CA ASN A 7 -24.09 1.42 21.77
C ASN A 7 -22.88 1.90 20.94
N LEU A 8 -23.12 2.78 19.95
CA LEU A 8 -22.03 3.39 19.18
C LEU A 8 -21.05 4.10 20.14
N PRO A 9 -19.74 3.82 20.06
CA PRO A 9 -18.75 4.41 20.95
C PRO A 9 -18.76 5.94 20.92
N ALA A 10 -18.53 6.57 22.06
CA ALA A 10 -18.45 8.02 22.18
C ALA A 10 -17.36 8.59 21.29
N GLY A 11 -17.68 9.61 20.52
CA GLY A 11 -16.79 10.22 19.53
C GLY A 11 -17.03 9.73 18.10
N LEU A 12 -17.88 8.73 17.91
CA LEU A 12 -18.33 8.28 16.60
C LEU A 12 -19.78 8.72 16.33
N SER A 13 -20.12 8.93 15.07
CA SER A 13 -21.47 9.21 14.60
C SER A 13 -21.79 8.39 13.35
N LEU A 14 -23.05 7.91 13.25
CA LEU A 14 -23.55 7.12 12.12
C LEU A 14 -24.48 7.99 11.26
N ASP A 15 -24.22 8.06 9.98
CA ASP A 15 -25.20 8.54 9.01
C ASP A 15 -26.24 7.44 8.74
N SER A 16 -27.46 7.66 9.17
CA SER A 16 -28.55 6.68 9.06
C SER A 16 -29.03 6.43 7.62
N LYS A 17 -28.66 7.24 6.64
CA LYS A 17 -29.02 7.07 5.22
C LYS A 17 -27.94 6.32 4.45
N THR A 18 -26.68 6.60 4.72
CA THR A 18 -25.53 6.03 4.00
C THR A 18 -24.92 4.82 4.71
N GLY A 19 -25.08 4.72 6.04
CA GLY A 19 -24.43 3.73 6.87
C GLY A 19 -22.97 4.07 7.22
N ILE A 20 -22.49 5.22 6.82
CA ILE A 20 -21.12 5.66 7.07
C ILE A 20 -20.97 6.07 8.55
N ILE A 21 -19.96 5.54 9.21
CA ILE A 21 -19.58 5.90 10.58
C ILE A 21 -18.37 6.82 10.50
N ILE A 22 -18.47 8.01 11.08
CA ILE A 22 -17.41 9.01 11.14
C ILE A 22 -17.10 9.41 12.59
N GLY A 23 -15.91 9.97 12.81
CA GLY A 23 -15.49 10.47 14.12
C GLY A 23 -14.13 9.93 14.55
N SER A 24 -13.79 10.11 15.83
CA SER A 24 -12.54 9.63 16.42
C SER A 24 -12.75 9.10 17.82
N LEU A 25 -12.06 8.01 18.16
CA LEU A 25 -11.99 7.46 19.51
C LEU A 25 -10.82 8.09 20.25
N LYS A 26 -11.04 8.50 21.49
CA LYS A 26 -10.03 9.21 22.30
C LYS A 26 -9.18 8.29 23.18
N SER A 27 -9.61 7.06 23.36
CA SER A 27 -8.93 6.08 24.23
C SER A 27 -8.58 4.83 23.47
N ALA A 28 -7.43 4.26 23.74
CA ALA A 28 -7.07 2.92 23.25
C ALA A 28 -8.00 1.87 23.86
N GLY A 29 -8.36 0.86 23.06
CA GLY A 29 -9.23 -0.22 23.49
C GLY A 29 -9.91 -0.94 22.33
N GLU A 30 -10.65 -1.98 22.68
CA GLU A 30 -11.53 -2.69 21.77
C GLU A 30 -12.97 -2.24 22.04
N TYR A 31 -13.64 -1.77 21.00
CA TYR A 31 -15.02 -1.30 21.04
C TYR A 31 -15.89 -2.21 20.19
N ARG A 32 -17.00 -2.68 20.75
CA ARG A 32 -17.96 -3.53 20.04
C ARG A 32 -19.34 -2.89 20.11
N PHE A 33 -20.05 -2.90 18.99
CA PHE A 33 -21.42 -2.42 18.90
C PHE A 33 -22.17 -3.17 17.79
N LYS A 34 -23.50 -3.20 17.88
CA LYS A 34 -24.35 -3.80 16.86
C LYS A 34 -24.76 -2.76 15.85
N ALA A 35 -24.56 -3.04 14.58
CA ALA A 35 -25.10 -2.25 13.46
C ALA A 35 -26.20 -3.04 12.76
N ALA A 36 -27.21 -2.33 12.29
CA ALA A 36 -28.32 -2.92 11.54
C ALA A 36 -28.61 -2.14 10.27
N ALA A 37 -28.91 -2.86 9.19
CA ALA A 37 -29.43 -2.31 7.94
C ALA A 37 -30.86 -2.82 7.71
N LYS A 38 -31.78 -1.92 7.34
CA LYS A 38 -33.19 -2.22 7.07
C LYS A 38 -33.65 -1.64 5.75
N ASN A 39 -34.40 -2.42 4.99
CA ASN A 39 -35.12 -1.98 3.78
C ASN A 39 -36.55 -2.53 3.76
N SER A 40 -37.24 -2.43 2.62
CA SER A 40 -38.59 -2.95 2.43
C SER A 40 -38.70 -4.48 2.45
N VAL A 41 -37.57 -5.19 2.26
CA VAL A 41 -37.52 -6.66 2.19
C VAL A 41 -37.23 -7.27 3.58
N GLY A 42 -36.43 -6.57 4.41
CA GLY A 42 -36.10 -7.11 5.72
C GLY A 42 -35.08 -6.27 6.50
N LYS A 43 -34.60 -6.85 7.61
CA LYS A 43 -33.57 -6.30 8.49
C LYS A 43 -32.45 -7.33 8.64
N THR A 44 -31.19 -6.85 8.60
CA THR A 44 -30.01 -7.64 8.98
C THR A 44 -29.23 -6.90 10.05
N GLU A 45 -28.54 -7.64 10.92
CA GLU A 45 -27.72 -7.10 12.00
C GLU A 45 -26.33 -7.75 11.97
N THR A 46 -25.32 -6.99 12.36
CA THR A 46 -23.97 -7.50 12.55
C THR A 46 -23.30 -6.84 13.75
N GLU A 47 -22.37 -7.53 14.40
CA GLU A 47 -21.49 -6.91 15.37
C GLU A 47 -20.31 -6.27 14.65
N ILE A 48 -20.04 -4.99 14.95
CA ILE A 48 -18.87 -4.27 14.48
C ILE A 48 -17.87 -4.19 15.63
N LYS A 49 -16.62 -4.53 15.34
CA LYS A 49 -15.49 -4.42 16.25
C LYS A 49 -14.54 -3.34 15.74
N ILE A 50 -14.24 -2.35 16.56
CA ILE A 50 -13.24 -1.32 16.29
C ILE A 50 -12.11 -1.47 17.32
N ILE A 51 -10.88 -1.52 16.85
CA ILE A 51 -9.67 -1.51 17.68
C ILE A 51 -9.04 -0.12 17.54
N CYS A 52 -8.88 0.57 18.67
CA CYS A 52 -8.20 1.85 18.78
C CYS A 52 -6.95 1.67 19.63
N GLY A 53 -5.78 2.08 19.11
CA GLY A 53 -4.50 1.93 19.80
C GLY A 53 -3.35 2.47 18.98
N ASP A 54 -2.15 2.14 19.40
CA ASP A 54 -0.88 2.57 18.83
C ASP A 54 -0.42 1.71 17.62
N LYS A 55 -1.11 0.61 17.35
CA LYS A 55 -0.85 -0.22 16.17
C LYS A 55 -1.51 0.36 14.94
N LEU A 56 -0.71 0.63 13.91
CA LEU A 56 -1.15 1.14 12.62
C LEU A 56 -1.34 0.00 11.61
N ALA A 57 -2.08 0.27 10.53
CA ALA A 57 -2.27 -0.67 9.43
C ALA A 57 -2.70 -2.07 9.89
N LEU A 58 -3.74 -2.17 10.74
CA LEU A 58 -4.24 -3.46 11.26
C LEU A 58 -4.75 -4.40 10.16
N THR A 59 -5.17 -3.86 9.04
CA THR A 59 -5.36 -4.54 7.76
C THR A 59 -4.43 -3.92 6.71
N PRO A 60 -4.15 -4.60 5.58
CA PRO A 60 -3.30 -4.03 4.54
C PRO A 60 -3.87 -2.69 4.05
N PRO A 61 -3.08 -1.61 3.96
CA PRO A 61 -3.53 -0.34 3.40
C PRO A 61 -4.06 -0.50 1.98
N MET A 62 -5.14 0.24 1.68
CA MET A 62 -5.72 0.33 0.34
C MET A 62 -5.77 1.79 -0.09
N GLY A 63 -5.27 2.08 -1.30
CA GLY A 63 -5.19 3.46 -1.76
C GLY A 63 -4.71 3.62 -3.19
N TRP A 64 -4.28 4.83 -3.50
CA TRP A 64 -3.73 5.22 -4.78
C TRP A 64 -2.36 5.89 -4.60
N ASN A 65 -1.48 5.66 -5.55
CA ASN A 65 -0.16 6.24 -5.62
C ASN A 65 0.07 6.80 -7.03
N SER A 66 0.66 7.97 -7.13
CA SER A 66 0.76 8.74 -8.38
C SER A 66 1.76 8.23 -9.40
N TYR A 67 2.67 7.29 -9.04
CA TYR A 67 3.85 7.01 -9.86
C TYR A 67 3.54 6.37 -11.21
N ASP A 68 2.78 5.28 -11.22
CA ASP A 68 2.55 4.54 -12.47
C ASP A 68 1.75 5.35 -13.50
N ALA A 69 0.94 6.32 -13.05
CA ALA A 69 0.22 7.22 -13.95
C ALA A 69 1.10 8.39 -14.43
N PHE A 70 1.83 9.04 -13.52
CA PHE A 70 2.42 10.37 -13.77
C PHE A 70 3.94 10.43 -13.57
N GLY A 71 4.59 9.32 -13.24
CA GLY A 71 6.02 9.28 -12.93
C GLY A 71 6.38 10.25 -11.80
N ASP A 72 7.46 11.00 -11.99
CA ASP A 72 7.96 12.01 -11.04
C ASP A 72 7.29 13.39 -11.18
N SER A 73 6.32 13.55 -12.11
CA SER A 73 5.86 14.88 -12.56
C SER A 73 4.43 15.24 -12.14
N VAL A 74 3.79 14.46 -11.27
CA VAL A 74 2.41 14.70 -10.80
C VAL A 74 2.23 16.11 -10.24
N ILE A 75 1.07 16.73 -10.47
CA ILE A 75 0.71 18.06 -10.00
C ILE A 75 -0.52 18.04 -9.07
N GLU A 76 -0.72 19.11 -8.30
CA GLU A 76 -1.79 19.19 -7.29
C GLU A 76 -3.19 18.88 -7.84
N SER A 77 -3.53 19.37 -9.05
CA SER A 77 -4.85 19.14 -9.64
C SER A 77 -5.11 17.67 -9.97
N GLU A 78 -4.09 16.92 -10.36
CA GLU A 78 -4.19 15.49 -10.64
C GLU A 78 -4.35 14.68 -9.36
N ILE A 79 -3.63 15.04 -8.29
CA ILE A 79 -3.82 14.46 -6.97
C ILE A 79 -5.27 14.64 -6.52
N LEU A 80 -5.80 15.84 -6.62
CA LEU A 80 -7.18 16.14 -6.21
C LEU A 80 -8.22 15.41 -7.07
N SER A 81 -7.98 15.30 -8.38
CA SER A 81 -8.87 14.56 -9.28
C SER A 81 -8.93 13.07 -8.94
N ASN A 82 -7.78 12.44 -8.71
CA ASN A 82 -7.70 11.04 -8.30
C ASN A 82 -8.30 10.80 -6.90
N ALA A 83 -8.07 11.72 -5.95
CA ALA A 83 -8.65 11.66 -4.63
C ALA A 83 -10.18 11.77 -4.64
N LEU A 84 -10.74 12.65 -5.48
CA LEU A 84 -12.20 12.78 -5.64
C LEU A 84 -12.80 11.51 -6.22
N TRP A 85 -12.20 10.95 -7.27
CA TRP A 85 -12.66 9.71 -7.86
C TRP A 85 -12.59 8.55 -6.85
N LEU A 86 -11.48 8.42 -6.11
CA LEU A 86 -11.30 7.41 -5.07
C LEU A 86 -12.40 7.50 -4.01
N LYS A 87 -12.70 8.73 -3.54
CA LYS A 87 -13.78 8.98 -2.59
C LYS A 87 -15.13 8.52 -3.11
N GLU A 88 -15.46 8.87 -4.35
CA GLU A 88 -16.78 8.62 -4.91
C GLU A 88 -17.04 7.14 -5.21
N HIS A 89 -16.01 6.40 -5.62
CA HIS A 89 -16.17 5.05 -6.16
C HIS A 89 -15.68 3.96 -5.20
N LEU A 90 -14.61 4.19 -4.45
CA LEU A 90 -13.93 3.12 -3.71
C LEU A 90 -13.84 3.34 -2.19
N GLN A 91 -13.93 4.58 -1.69
CA GLN A 91 -13.85 4.86 -0.24
C GLN A 91 -14.89 4.07 0.59
N PRO A 92 -16.15 3.87 0.13
CA PRO A 92 -17.11 3.05 0.88
C PRO A 92 -16.70 1.59 1.07
N LEU A 93 -15.70 1.14 0.30
CA LEU A 93 -15.13 -0.22 0.36
C LEU A 93 -13.79 -0.27 1.10
N GLY A 94 -13.37 0.85 1.72
CA GLY A 94 -12.17 0.92 2.56
C GLY A 94 -10.91 1.46 1.89
N TRP A 95 -10.98 1.91 0.63
CA TRP A 95 -9.87 2.57 -0.04
C TRP A 95 -9.77 4.01 0.46
N ASP A 96 -8.71 4.33 1.21
CA ASP A 96 -8.68 5.59 1.95
C ASP A 96 -7.37 6.38 1.85
N THR A 97 -6.35 5.86 1.17
CA THR A 97 -5.01 6.47 1.19
C THR A 97 -4.64 7.04 -0.19
N VAL A 98 -4.14 8.28 -0.21
CA VAL A 98 -3.66 8.97 -1.43
C VAL A 98 -2.20 9.35 -1.23
N VAL A 99 -1.31 8.82 -2.09
CA VAL A 99 0.15 8.98 -1.96
C VAL A 99 0.71 9.77 -3.15
N ILE A 100 1.43 10.84 -2.86
CA ILE A 100 2.27 11.53 -3.84
C ILE A 100 3.62 10.84 -3.88
N ASP A 101 3.99 10.28 -5.03
CA ASP A 101 5.21 9.50 -5.17
C ASP A 101 6.44 10.35 -5.53
N PHE A 102 7.43 9.75 -6.06
CA PHE A 102 8.80 10.13 -6.33
C PHE A 102 8.98 11.56 -6.84
N ARG A 103 10.00 12.27 -6.32
CA ARG A 103 10.46 13.61 -6.72
C ARG A 103 9.40 14.71 -6.68
N TRP A 104 8.40 14.60 -5.80
CA TRP A 104 7.47 15.72 -5.56
C TRP A 104 8.19 17.03 -5.18
N TYR A 105 9.40 16.94 -4.67
CA TYR A 105 10.25 18.06 -4.27
C TYR A 105 11.04 18.70 -5.43
N ASP A 106 10.92 18.18 -6.63
CA ASP A 106 11.63 18.69 -7.81
C ASP A 106 10.74 19.64 -8.61
N ARG A 107 11.20 20.90 -8.75
CA ARG A 107 10.51 21.92 -9.54
C ARG A 107 10.65 21.74 -11.06
N LEU A 108 11.60 20.92 -11.50
CA LEU A 108 11.93 20.66 -12.90
C LEU A 108 11.44 19.28 -13.37
N ALA A 109 10.76 18.52 -12.53
CA ALA A 109 10.21 17.22 -12.91
C ALA A 109 9.15 17.39 -14.02
N ASP A 110 9.36 16.72 -15.13
CA ASP A 110 8.55 16.82 -16.36
C ASP A 110 8.08 15.47 -16.90
N GLY A 111 8.31 14.40 -16.14
CA GLY A 111 7.99 13.02 -16.55
C GLY A 111 9.11 12.37 -17.37
N VAL A 112 10.14 13.08 -17.74
CA VAL A 112 11.36 12.53 -18.31
C VAL A 112 12.36 12.36 -17.17
N ARG A 113 12.76 11.12 -16.87
CA ARG A 113 13.66 10.79 -15.76
C ARG A 113 15.08 11.35 -15.95
N VAL A 114 15.18 12.65 -16.11
CA VAL A 114 16.46 13.38 -16.05
C VAL A 114 16.66 13.78 -14.59
N GLN A 115 17.51 13.03 -13.89
CA GLN A 115 17.91 13.38 -12.51
C GLN A 115 18.68 14.70 -12.55
N ASN A 116 17.99 15.81 -12.29
CA ASN A 116 18.60 17.10 -12.15
C ASN A 116 18.58 17.53 -10.69
N PRO A 117 19.68 17.38 -9.92
CA PRO A 117 19.75 17.82 -8.53
C PRO A 117 19.43 19.31 -8.34
N GLU A 118 19.62 20.15 -9.35
CA GLU A 118 19.29 21.57 -9.32
C GLU A 118 17.78 21.84 -9.21
N GLY A 119 16.94 20.85 -9.57
CA GLY A 119 15.48 20.94 -9.43
C GLY A 119 15.00 20.76 -8.00
N VAL A 120 15.78 20.11 -7.14
CA VAL A 120 15.40 19.81 -5.75
C VAL A 120 15.16 21.10 -4.97
N THR A 121 13.98 21.21 -4.34
CA THR A 121 13.57 22.36 -3.53
C THR A 121 13.71 22.02 -2.05
N ILE A 122 14.46 22.82 -1.30
CA ILE A 122 14.70 22.63 0.13
C ILE A 122 14.40 23.90 0.91
N ASP A 123 14.11 23.74 2.20
CA ASP A 123 14.01 24.86 3.15
C ASP A 123 15.39 25.25 3.74
N GLU A 124 15.41 26.24 4.63
CA GLU A 124 16.60 26.74 5.32
C GLU A 124 17.32 25.71 6.20
N SER A 125 16.65 24.60 6.51
CA SER A 125 17.20 23.47 7.29
C SER A 125 17.53 22.26 6.41
N GLY A 126 17.51 22.41 5.10
CA GLY A 126 17.85 21.38 4.13
C GLY A 126 16.78 20.34 3.91
N ARG A 127 15.57 20.49 4.46
CA ARG A 127 14.46 19.56 4.29
C ARG A 127 13.75 19.83 2.96
N CYS A 128 13.38 18.76 2.25
CA CYS A 128 12.62 18.88 1.00
C CYS A 128 11.27 19.56 1.22
N VAL A 129 10.88 20.43 0.29
CA VAL A 129 9.60 21.15 0.27
C VAL A 129 8.96 21.10 -1.12
N PRO A 130 7.61 21.05 -1.23
CA PRO A 130 6.94 21.02 -2.51
C PRO A 130 7.07 22.36 -3.25
N PRO A 131 7.46 22.34 -4.53
CA PRO A 131 7.56 23.53 -5.36
C PRO A 131 6.18 24.04 -5.78
N THR A 132 5.97 25.37 -5.73
CA THR A 132 4.67 26.02 -5.97
C THR A 132 4.19 25.95 -7.42
N ASN A 133 5.08 25.73 -8.37
CA ASN A 133 4.72 25.54 -9.78
C ASN A 133 4.00 24.19 -10.02
N ARG A 134 4.20 23.21 -9.16
CA ARG A 134 3.52 21.90 -9.20
C ARG A 134 2.40 21.82 -8.16
N PHE A 135 2.62 22.41 -6.99
CA PHE A 135 1.71 22.39 -5.83
C PHE A 135 1.40 23.83 -5.39
N PRO A 136 0.48 24.52 -6.09
CA PRO A 136 0.20 25.93 -5.85
C PRO A 136 -0.24 26.26 -4.42
N SER A 137 -0.88 25.30 -3.73
CA SER A 137 -1.30 25.51 -2.32
C SER A 137 -0.18 25.32 -1.29
N ALA A 138 1.03 24.95 -1.69
CA ALA A 138 2.15 24.68 -0.77
C ALA A 138 2.64 25.90 0.00
N VAL A 139 2.36 27.11 -0.47
CA VAL A 139 2.64 28.36 0.24
C VAL A 139 1.34 29.13 0.47
N PRO A 140 0.63 28.87 1.57
CA PRO A 140 -0.55 29.65 1.91
C PRO A 140 -0.16 31.08 2.30
N PRO A 141 -1.07 32.07 2.21
CA PRO A 141 -0.82 33.45 2.60
C PRO A 141 -0.24 33.52 4.01
N GLY A 142 0.98 34.07 4.16
CA GLY A 142 1.66 34.24 5.44
C GLY A 142 2.25 32.97 6.07
N GLY A 143 2.27 31.84 5.33
CA GLY A 143 2.81 30.54 5.79
C GLY A 143 4.14 30.16 5.16
N SER A 144 4.78 29.11 5.69
CA SER A 144 5.93 28.45 5.10
C SER A 144 5.49 27.37 4.10
N ALA A 145 6.39 27.02 3.17
CA ALA A 145 6.15 25.96 2.19
C ALA A 145 5.85 24.61 2.88
N GLY A 146 4.92 23.85 2.32
CA GLY A 146 4.57 22.53 2.83
C GLY A 146 3.28 21.98 2.22
N PHE A 147 3.03 20.71 2.50
CA PHE A 147 1.83 20.02 2.01
C PHE A 147 0.58 20.20 2.89
N LYS A 148 0.69 20.92 4.01
CA LYS A 148 -0.47 21.03 4.92
C LYS A 148 -1.78 21.45 4.24
N PRO A 149 -1.81 22.47 3.35
CA PRO A 149 -3.06 22.84 2.69
C PRO A 149 -3.64 21.75 1.79
N LEU A 150 -2.78 20.98 1.12
CA LEU A 150 -3.21 19.86 0.28
C LEU A 150 -3.68 18.68 1.15
N ALA A 151 -2.92 18.35 2.20
CA ALA A 151 -3.31 17.33 3.17
C ALA A 151 -4.68 17.64 3.81
N ASP A 152 -4.92 18.90 4.20
CA ASP A 152 -6.21 19.31 4.75
C ASP A 152 -7.37 19.13 3.75
N LYS A 153 -7.15 19.37 2.44
CA LYS A 153 -8.13 19.09 1.37
C LYS A 153 -8.42 17.59 1.26
N ILE A 154 -7.39 16.75 1.29
CA ILE A 154 -7.53 15.28 1.23
C ILE A 154 -8.25 14.76 2.48
N HIS A 155 -7.89 15.25 3.66
CA HIS A 155 -8.57 14.91 4.92
C HIS A 155 -10.04 15.34 4.93
N ALA A 156 -10.37 16.48 4.34
CA ALA A 156 -11.77 16.93 4.20
C ALA A 156 -12.62 16.00 3.33
N LEU A 157 -11.99 15.20 2.44
CA LEU A 157 -12.64 14.14 1.69
C LEU A 157 -12.83 12.86 2.53
N GLY A 158 -12.27 12.79 3.76
CA GLY A 158 -12.24 11.59 4.59
C GLY A 158 -11.15 10.59 4.19
N LEU A 159 -10.13 11.04 3.44
CA LEU A 159 -9.01 10.24 2.97
C LEU A 159 -7.75 10.56 3.77
N LYS A 160 -6.78 9.65 3.74
CA LYS A 160 -5.43 9.81 4.31
C LYS A 160 -4.48 10.36 3.26
N PHE A 161 -3.54 11.18 3.71
CA PHE A 161 -2.54 11.80 2.86
C PHE A 161 -1.17 11.16 3.07
N GLY A 162 -0.53 10.71 1.99
CA GLY A 162 0.79 10.10 2.01
C GLY A 162 1.77 10.75 1.04
N ILE A 163 3.05 10.57 1.32
CA ILE A 163 4.15 10.99 0.47
C ILE A 163 5.20 9.90 0.32
N HIS A 164 5.90 9.92 -0.79
CA HIS A 164 7.14 9.21 -0.99
C HIS A 164 8.31 10.06 -0.47
N ILE A 165 9.34 9.42 0.08
CA ILE A 165 10.62 10.03 0.38
C ILE A 165 11.78 9.13 -0.08
N MET A 166 12.88 9.75 -0.50
CA MET A 166 14.16 9.06 -0.56
C MET A 166 14.77 9.01 0.85
N ARG A 167 15.47 7.93 1.21
CA ARG A 167 16.36 8.01 2.37
C ARG A 167 17.41 9.11 2.16
N GLY A 168 17.91 9.66 3.26
CA GLY A 168 19.05 10.57 3.19
C GLY A 168 18.70 12.04 3.33
N ILE A 169 19.69 12.88 3.02
CA ILE A 169 19.64 14.34 3.06
C ILE A 169 19.90 14.89 1.66
N ALA A 170 19.15 15.89 1.24
CA ALA A 170 19.35 16.57 -0.03
C ALA A 170 20.82 17.01 -0.19
N ARG A 171 21.42 16.68 -1.35
CA ARG A 171 22.82 16.98 -1.66
C ARG A 171 23.15 18.46 -1.43
N GLN A 172 22.28 19.36 -1.88
CA GLN A 172 22.44 20.80 -1.71
C GLN A 172 22.55 21.25 -0.24
N ALA A 173 21.79 20.60 0.65
CA ALA A 173 21.82 20.90 2.08
C ALA A 173 23.18 20.54 2.70
N VAL A 174 23.79 19.44 2.26
CA VAL A 174 25.11 19.00 2.70
C VAL A 174 26.21 19.91 2.13
N GLU A 175 26.15 20.24 0.87
CA GLU A 175 27.13 21.10 0.18
C GLU A 175 27.14 22.53 0.76
N GLN A 176 25.96 23.04 1.14
CA GLN A 176 25.79 24.34 1.82
C GLN A 176 25.99 24.26 3.33
N ASN A 177 26.16 23.05 3.87
CA ASN A 177 26.31 22.79 5.30
C ASN A 177 25.19 23.43 6.17
N LEU A 178 23.93 23.29 5.71
CA LEU A 178 22.77 23.90 6.37
C LEU A 178 22.55 23.36 7.79
N PRO A 179 21.99 24.17 8.71
CA PRO A 179 21.67 23.70 10.06
C PRO A 179 20.51 22.69 10.03
N LEU A 180 20.51 21.70 10.91
CA LEU A 180 19.38 20.79 11.09
C LEU A 180 18.36 21.39 12.06
N ALA A 181 17.11 21.53 11.63
CA ALA A 181 16.05 22.13 12.42
C ALA A 181 15.90 21.46 13.80
N GLY A 182 15.86 22.29 14.85
CA GLY A 182 15.70 21.82 16.24
C GLY A 182 16.90 21.11 16.84
N SER A 183 18.11 21.26 16.25
CA SER A 183 19.35 20.66 16.76
C SER A 183 20.53 21.62 16.70
N LYS A 184 21.65 21.18 17.29
CA LYS A 184 22.96 21.88 17.20
C LYS A 184 23.82 21.44 16.02
N PHE A 185 23.35 20.49 15.24
CA PHE A 185 24.08 19.84 14.16
C PHE A 185 23.79 20.49 12.80
N THR A 186 24.66 20.18 11.83
CA THR A 186 24.52 20.58 10.43
C THR A 186 24.34 19.35 9.53
N ALA A 187 23.85 19.57 8.30
CA ALA A 187 23.63 18.51 7.32
C ALA A 187 24.90 17.72 7.01
N ALA A 188 26.06 18.38 6.91
CA ALA A 188 27.33 17.71 6.65
C ALA A 188 27.79 16.79 7.80
N GLN A 189 27.36 17.04 9.03
CA GLN A 189 27.66 16.18 10.18
C GLN A 189 26.80 14.92 10.27
N ALA A 190 25.68 14.88 9.52
CA ALA A 190 24.70 13.81 9.59
C ALA A 190 24.86 12.77 8.47
N VAL A 191 25.69 13.03 7.46
CA VAL A 191 25.86 12.15 6.31
C VAL A 191 26.96 11.13 6.50
N LEU A 192 26.85 10.02 5.79
CA LEU A 192 27.91 9.00 5.70
C LEU A 192 29.20 9.61 5.16
N PRO A 193 30.38 9.13 5.61
CA PRO A 193 31.68 9.67 5.20
C PRO A 193 31.93 9.50 3.70
N GLU A 194 32.87 10.29 3.17
CA GLU A 194 33.34 10.12 1.79
C GLU A 194 33.96 8.73 1.61
N GLY A 195 33.63 8.10 0.47
CA GLY A 195 34.09 6.74 0.17
C GLY A 195 33.18 5.64 0.69
N ASP A 196 32.19 5.94 1.52
CA ASP A 196 31.18 4.95 1.91
C ASP A 196 30.30 4.60 0.71
N THR A 197 30.12 3.31 0.43
CA THR A 197 29.33 2.82 -0.71
C THR A 197 27.85 3.15 -0.61
N ASN A 198 27.34 3.37 0.61
CA ASN A 198 25.96 3.73 0.90
C ASN A 198 25.71 5.25 0.91
N ARG A 199 26.78 6.05 0.75
CA ARG A 199 26.69 7.52 0.76
C ARG A 199 25.75 8.06 -0.34
N THR A 200 25.67 7.40 -1.49
CA THR A 200 24.78 7.81 -2.58
C THR A 200 23.94 6.65 -3.09
N CYS A 201 22.69 6.93 -3.44
CA CYS A 201 21.86 6.01 -4.20
C CYS A 201 22.42 5.87 -5.63
N VAL A 202 22.54 4.62 -6.16
CA VAL A 202 23.12 4.41 -7.51
C VAL A 202 22.18 4.83 -8.64
N TRP A 203 20.88 4.79 -8.40
CA TRP A 203 19.86 5.12 -9.41
C TRP A 203 19.28 6.53 -9.24
N ASN A 204 19.52 7.18 -8.08
CA ASN A 204 19.12 8.56 -7.81
C ASN A 204 20.21 9.27 -6.99
N ARG A 205 20.71 10.38 -7.52
CA ARG A 205 21.80 11.15 -6.90
C ARG A 205 21.32 12.39 -6.15
N ASP A 206 20.02 12.55 -5.91
CA ASP A 206 19.47 13.74 -5.26
C ASP A 206 19.87 13.83 -3.77
N MET A 207 20.14 12.67 -3.12
CA MET A 207 20.37 12.58 -1.69
C MET A 207 21.74 11.97 -1.36
N PHE A 208 22.29 12.37 -0.21
CA PHE A 208 23.35 11.64 0.48
C PHE A 208 22.78 10.80 1.62
N GLY A 209 23.28 9.58 1.78
CA GLY A 209 22.89 8.67 2.88
C GLY A 209 23.27 9.23 4.24
N VAL A 210 22.46 8.93 5.24
CA VAL A 210 22.61 9.42 6.61
C VAL A 210 23.39 8.41 7.46
N ASP A 211 24.34 8.90 8.27
CA ASP A 211 24.93 8.10 9.35
C ASP A 211 23.97 8.11 10.57
N ALA A 212 22.96 7.25 10.52
CA ALA A 212 21.96 7.13 11.58
C ALA A 212 22.52 6.59 12.92
N THR A 213 23.75 6.11 12.94
CA THR A 213 24.45 5.70 14.19
C THR A 213 24.88 6.88 15.03
N THR A 214 24.98 8.08 14.43
CA THR A 214 25.38 9.33 15.08
C THR A 214 24.17 10.09 15.65
N GLU A 215 24.43 11.02 16.60
CA GLU A 215 23.40 11.94 17.08
C GLU A 215 22.90 12.88 15.97
N ALA A 216 23.78 13.32 15.08
CA ALA A 216 23.45 14.20 13.97
C ALA A 216 22.50 13.50 12.96
N GLY A 217 22.78 12.24 12.60
CA GLY A 217 21.92 11.47 11.72
C GLY A 217 20.52 11.22 12.32
N ARG A 218 20.45 10.89 13.62
CA ARG A 218 19.16 10.78 14.32
C ARG A 218 18.42 12.12 14.42
N ALA A 219 19.14 13.22 14.63
CA ALA A 219 18.54 14.56 14.62
C ALA A 219 17.94 14.93 13.26
N TRP A 220 18.56 14.50 12.16
CA TRP A 220 17.98 14.66 10.81
C TRP A 220 16.63 13.98 10.71
N TYR A 221 16.54 12.67 11.02
CA TYR A 221 15.28 11.95 10.94
C TYR A 221 14.20 12.51 11.87
N ALA A 222 14.57 12.96 13.06
CA ALA A 222 13.64 13.66 13.96
C ALA A 222 13.12 14.96 13.36
N SER A 223 13.96 15.71 12.64
CA SER A 223 13.61 16.95 11.96
C SER A 223 12.57 16.75 10.86
N ILE A 224 12.80 15.81 9.95
CA ILE A 224 11.87 15.53 8.83
C ILE A 224 10.58 14.87 9.32
N ALA A 225 10.64 13.97 10.32
CA ALA A 225 9.45 13.35 10.89
C ALA A 225 8.49 14.40 11.50
N ARG A 226 9.03 15.41 12.18
CA ARG A 226 8.25 16.55 12.70
C ARG A 226 7.62 17.34 11.56
N GLN A 227 8.40 17.67 10.52
CA GLN A 227 7.89 18.38 9.35
C GLN A 227 6.71 17.64 8.71
N TYR A 228 6.81 16.34 8.52
CA TYR A 228 5.74 15.54 7.91
C TYR A 228 4.51 15.44 8.82
N ALA A 229 4.72 15.34 10.14
CA ALA A 229 3.63 15.38 11.11
C ALA A 229 2.90 16.73 11.06
N ASP A 230 3.64 17.86 11.00
CA ASP A 230 3.10 19.22 10.89
C ASP A 230 2.33 19.42 9.58
N TRP A 231 2.73 18.75 8.49
CA TRP A 231 2.00 18.77 7.22
C TRP A 231 0.75 17.89 7.23
N GLY A 232 0.57 17.03 8.22
CA GLY A 232 -0.57 16.13 8.28
C GLY A 232 -0.39 14.86 7.48
N VAL A 233 0.85 14.39 7.26
CA VAL A 233 1.12 13.13 6.56
C VAL A 233 0.68 11.93 7.41
N ASP A 234 0.00 10.97 6.80
CA ASP A 234 -0.48 9.72 7.41
C ASP A 234 0.28 8.49 6.94
N TYR A 235 0.96 8.58 5.80
CA TYR A 235 1.64 7.46 5.16
C TYR A 235 2.94 7.93 4.50
N ILE A 236 4.01 7.19 4.70
CA ILE A 236 5.32 7.43 4.06
C ILE A 236 5.78 6.17 3.35
N LYS A 237 6.06 6.29 2.05
CA LYS A 237 6.84 5.32 1.26
C LYS A 237 8.28 5.81 1.24
N CYS A 238 9.18 5.12 1.96
CA CYS A 238 10.61 5.47 2.00
C CYS A 238 11.39 4.59 1.04
N ASP A 239 12.05 5.20 0.09
CA ASP A 239 12.77 4.52 -0.99
C ASP A 239 14.28 4.42 -0.74
N ASP A 240 14.96 3.48 -1.42
CA ASP A 240 16.41 3.19 -1.35
C ASP A 240 16.89 2.77 0.05
N ILE A 241 16.03 2.22 0.91
CA ILE A 241 16.36 1.92 2.31
C ILE A 241 16.38 0.42 2.64
N ALA A 242 15.56 -0.39 1.95
CA ALA A 242 15.44 -1.83 2.20
C ALA A 242 16.01 -2.69 1.05
N ASN A 243 16.75 -2.12 0.14
CA ASN A 243 17.14 -2.74 -1.12
C ASN A 243 18.51 -3.43 -1.04
N LEU A 244 18.55 -4.74 -1.35
CA LEU A 244 19.78 -5.50 -1.58
C LEU A 244 20.20 -5.56 -3.05
N GLN A 245 19.38 -5.10 -3.98
CA GLN A 245 19.70 -5.15 -5.40
C GLN A 245 20.90 -4.26 -5.72
N ARG A 246 21.79 -4.72 -6.59
CA ARG A 246 23.01 -4.04 -7.01
C ARG A 246 24.11 -3.88 -5.97
N GLY A 247 24.22 -4.83 -5.01
CA GLY A 247 25.27 -4.82 -4.00
C GLY A 247 25.09 -3.77 -2.91
N LYS A 248 23.88 -3.22 -2.76
CA LYS A 248 23.51 -2.33 -1.69
C LYS A 248 23.01 -3.10 -0.48
N PHE A 249 23.13 -2.45 0.64
CA PHE A 249 22.81 -3.02 1.93
C PHE A 249 21.39 -2.66 2.36
N TYR A 250 20.77 -3.58 3.06
CA TYR A 250 19.65 -3.31 3.92
C TYR A 250 20.11 -2.38 5.06
N ASP A 251 19.59 -1.14 5.10
CA ASP A 251 20.08 -0.14 6.06
C ASP A 251 19.23 -0.16 7.35
N ALA A 252 19.58 -1.07 8.26
CA ALA A 252 18.88 -1.21 9.53
C ALA A 252 18.91 0.08 10.36
N ALA A 253 20.05 0.77 10.43
CA ALA A 253 20.20 1.96 11.25
C ALA A 253 19.32 3.13 10.76
N GLU A 254 19.25 3.35 9.45
CA GLU A 254 18.35 4.39 8.89
C GLU A 254 16.89 4.02 9.08
N ILE A 255 16.50 2.74 8.90
CA ILE A 255 15.12 2.26 9.15
C ILE A 255 14.73 2.49 10.62
N GLU A 256 15.58 2.11 11.56
CA GLU A 256 15.35 2.31 13.00
C GLU A 256 15.20 3.79 13.37
N ALA A 257 16.08 4.64 12.85
CA ALA A 257 16.07 6.07 13.12
C ALA A 257 14.82 6.74 12.56
N LEU A 258 14.43 6.42 11.30
CA LEU A 258 13.22 6.94 10.70
C LEU A 258 11.97 6.46 11.46
N SER A 259 11.84 5.15 11.70
CA SER A 259 10.70 4.57 12.43
C SER A 259 10.53 5.18 13.82
N THR A 260 11.62 5.29 14.58
CA THR A 260 11.61 5.87 15.93
C THR A 260 11.21 7.35 15.88
N SER A 261 11.72 8.10 14.89
CA SER A 261 11.38 9.50 14.71
C SER A 261 9.92 9.72 14.36
N LEU A 262 9.36 8.88 13.48
CA LEU A 262 7.93 8.91 13.14
C LEU A 262 7.05 8.61 14.36
N LYS A 263 7.36 7.57 15.13
CA LYS A 263 6.65 7.26 16.39
C LYS A 263 6.66 8.42 17.38
N ASN A 264 7.76 9.17 17.44
CA ASN A 264 7.94 10.31 18.36
C ASN A 264 7.44 11.65 17.78
N SER A 265 6.95 11.69 16.55
CA SER A 265 6.49 12.92 15.89
C SER A 265 5.18 13.49 16.46
N GLY A 266 4.43 12.69 17.22
CA GLY A 266 3.11 13.03 17.74
C GLY A 266 1.96 12.74 16.76
N ARG A 267 2.23 12.17 15.58
CA ARG A 267 1.24 11.77 14.59
C ARG A 267 1.38 10.29 14.25
N SER A 268 0.27 9.63 14.02
CA SER A 268 0.21 8.25 13.55
C SER A 268 0.54 8.20 12.06
N ILE A 269 1.74 7.75 11.70
CA ILE A 269 2.23 7.70 10.32
C ILE A 269 2.62 6.26 9.99
N VAL A 270 1.99 5.70 8.95
CA VAL A 270 2.34 4.37 8.41
C VAL A 270 3.66 4.46 7.66
N LEU A 271 4.60 3.56 7.94
CA LEU A 271 5.89 3.47 7.26
C LEU A 271 5.93 2.26 6.32
N SER A 272 6.08 2.53 5.02
CA SER A 272 6.31 1.56 3.95
C SER A 272 7.75 1.68 3.46
N LEU A 273 8.47 0.55 3.38
CA LEU A 273 9.85 0.50 2.91
C LEU A 273 9.90 0.04 1.45
N SER A 274 10.65 0.76 0.61
CA SER A 274 10.77 0.57 -0.83
C SER A 274 12.20 0.97 -1.29
N PRO A 275 12.65 0.66 -2.54
CA PRO A 275 12.16 -0.44 -3.33
C PRO A 275 12.61 -1.78 -2.77
N GLY A 276 12.01 -2.86 -3.25
CA GLY A 276 12.42 -4.23 -2.89
C GLY A 276 13.66 -4.68 -3.65
N ALA A 277 14.10 -5.92 -3.46
CA ALA A 277 13.41 -6.87 -2.58
C ALA A 277 14.06 -6.81 -1.18
N THR A 278 13.26 -6.59 -0.15
CA THR A 278 13.71 -6.76 1.23
C THR A 278 14.17 -8.21 1.41
N PRO A 279 15.34 -8.47 2.02
CA PRO A 279 15.80 -9.84 2.25
C PRO A 279 14.90 -10.55 3.27
N VAL A 280 14.53 -11.80 2.98
CA VAL A 280 13.63 -12.57 3.85
C VAL A 280 14.17 -12.69 5.29
N ASN A 281 15.50 -12.82 5.44
CA ASN A 281 16.14 -12.88 6.76
C ASN A 281 16.06 -11.56 7.56
N ALA A 282 15.69 -10.44 6.94
CA ALA A 282 15.38 -9.19 7.63
C ALA A 282 13.95 -9.14 8.19
N GLY A 283 13.14 -10.16 7.94
CA GLY A 283 11.73 -10.24 8.39
C GLY A 283 11.51 -9.82 9.85
N PRO A 284 12.25 -10.36 10.84
CA PRO A 284 12.10 -9.94 12.24
C PRO A 284 12.34 -8.45 12.47
N HIS A 285 13.30 -7.84 11.75
CA HIS A 285 13.62 -6.43 11.88
C HIS A 285 12.55 -5.53 11.24
N VAL A 286 12.14 -5.81 10.00
CA VAL A 286 11.11 -4.99 9.36
C VAL A 286 9.77 -5.06 10.09
N LYS A 287 9.41 -6.19 10.70
CA LYS A 287 8.22 -6.33 11.54
C LYS A 287 8.26 -5.45 12.80
N GLN A 288 9.46 -5.13 13.30
CA GLN A 288 9.61 -4.26 14.47
C GLN A 288 9.55 -2.77 14.09
N PHE A 289 10.05 -2.40 12.92
CA PHE A 289 10.32 -1.01 12.57
C PHE A 289 9.47 -0.47 11.40
N ALA A 290 8.78 -1.31 10.63
CA ALA A 290 7.95 -0.89 9.51
C ALA A 290 6.55 -1.50 9.55
N ASN A 291 5.61 -0.88 8.84
CA ASN A 291 4.27 -1.42 8.64
C ASN A 291 4.17 -2.20 7.33
N LEU A 292 4.93 -1.79 6.31
CA LEU A 292 4.99 -2.44 5.01
C LEU A 292 6.45 -2.54 4.56
N TRP A 293 6.75 -3.55 3.75
CA TRP A 293 8.05 -3.67 3.07
C TRP A 293 7.89 -4.38 1.74
N ARG A 294 8.51 -3.80 0.72
CA ARG A 294 8.52 -4.36 -0.64
C ARG A 294 9.26 -5.69 -0.67
N ILE A 295 8.64 -6.70 -1.24
CA ILE A 295 9.22 -8.04 -1.40
C ILE A 295 9.75 -8.29 -2.81
N SER A 296 9.45 -7.38 -3.74
CA SER A 296 9.88 -7.42 -5.15
C SER A 296 10.68 -6.19 -5.54
N GLY A 297 11.35 -6.20 -6.68
CA GLY A 297 11.69 -5.01 -7.45
C GLY A 297 10.42 -4.30 -7.94
N ASP A 298 10.58 -3.26 -8.79
CA ASP A 298 9.41 -2.57 -9.33
C ASP A 298 8.60 -3.51 -10.21
N PHE A 299 7.29 -3.57 -9.90
CA PHE A 299 6.34 -4.45 -10.54
C PHE A 299 5.59 -3.70 -11.65
N TRP A 300 5.56 -4.30 -12.83
CA TRP A 300 4.89 -3.73 -13.99
C TRP A 300 3.94 -4.72 -14.63
N ASP A 301 3.08 -4.22 -15.51
CA ASP A 301 2.00 -4.90 -16.22
C ASP A 301 2.49 -5.94 -17.25
N ASN A 302 3.16 -6.99 -16.75
CA ASN A 302 3.60 -8.13 -17.56
C ASN A 302 3.54 -9.44 -16.77
N TRP A 303 3.20 -10.53 -17.47
CA TRP A 303 3.08 -11.85 -16.85
C TRP A 303 4.34 -12.32 -16.12
N PRO A 304 5.57 -12.19 -16.66
CA PRO A 304 6.77 -12.62 -15.94
C PRO A 304 6.93 -11.99 -14.55
N SER A 305 6.56 -10.71 -14.39
CA SER A 305 6.59 -10.05 -13.09
C SER A 305 5.54 -10.62 -12.13
N LEU A 306 4.33 -10.86 -12.62
CA LEU A 306 3.25 -11.47 -11.82
C LEU A 306 3.58 -12.91 -11.45
N ASP A 307 4.08 -13.70 -12.38
CA ASP A 307 4.51 -15.08 -12.16
C ASP A 307 5.63 -15.17 -11.11
N HIS A 308 6.57 -14.23 -11.13
CA HIS A 308 7.65 -14.15 -10.13
C HIS A 308 7.11 -13.90 -8.71
N ASN A 309 6.09 -13.08 -8.56
CA ASN A 309 5.50 -12.73 -7.25
C ASN A 309 4.88 -13.93 -6.51
N PHE A 310 4.42 -14.97 -7.20
CA PHE A 310 3.99 -16.21 -6.54
C PHE A 310 5.11 -16.83 -5.68
N GLY A 311 6.34 -16.81 -6.19
CA GLY A 311 7.51 -17.29 -5.46
C GLY A 311 7.86 -16.40 -4.27
N LEU A 312 7.77 -15.08 -4.45
CA LEU A 312 8.08 -14.10 -3.41
C LEU A 312 7.08 -14.19 -2.26
N PHE A 313 5.77 -14.20 -2.52
CA PHE A 313 4.76 -14.37 -1.48
C PHE A 313 4.88 -15.70 -0.74
N ALA A 314 5.25 -16.78 -1.45
CA ALA A 314 5.50 -18.06 -0.78
C ALA A 314 6.73 -18.01 0.14
N ALA A 315 7.77 -17.26 -0.23
CA ALA A 315 8.97 -17.09 0.60
C ALA A 315 8.71 -16.26 1.86
N TRP A 316 7.77 -15.31 1.79
CA TRP A 316 7.35 -14.46 2.91
C TRP A 316 6.16 -15.02 3.71
N TYR A 317 5.73 -16.25 3.45
CA TYR A 317 4.65 -16.89 4.19
C TYR A 317 4.95 -16.92 5.70
N GLY A 318 4.02 -16.40 6.50
CA GLY A 318 4.14 -16.36 7.96
C GLY A 318 4.84 -15.12 8.53
N ASP A 319 5.41 -14.26 7.68
CA ASP A 319 6.08 -13.04 8.13
C ASP A 319 5.17 -11.81 8.21
N GLY A 320 3.99 -11.85 7.58
CA GLY A 320 2.96 -10.81 7.67
C GLY A 320 2.00 -10.99 8.85
N GLY A 321 1.15 -10.00 9.05
CA GLY A 321 0.08 -10.00 10.04
C GLY A 321 -0.37 -8.59 10.41
N PRO A 322 -1.38 -8.44 11.30
CA PRO A 322 -1.93 -7.14 11.65
C PRO A 322 -0.88 -6.11 12.07
N GLY A 323 -0.76 -5.04 11.27
CA GLY A 323 0.21 -3.97 11.43
C GLY A 323 1.50 -4.13 10.62
N HIS A 324 1.71 -5.26 9.93
CA HIS A 324 2.97 -5.60 9.27
C HIS A 324 2.74 -6.44 8.00
N TRP A 325 3.01 -5.89 6.81
CA TRP A 325 2.58 -6.47 5.54
C TRP A 325 3.72 -6.58 4.53
N PRO A 326 4.02 -7.80 4.04
CA PRO A 326 4.78 -7.98 2.81
C PRO A 326 4.07 -7.34 1.64
N ASP A 327 4.75 -6.49 0.89
CA ASP A 327 4.17 -5.67 -0.17
C ASP A 327 4.64 -6.16 -1.54
N GLY A 328 3.70 -6.66 -2.35
CA GLY A 328 3.95 -7.13 -3.71
C GLY A 328 4.07 -6.02 -4.75
N ASP A 329 3.96 -4.76 -4.32
CA ASP A 329 3.96 -3.53 -5.11
C ASP A 329 2.58 -3.08 -5.61
N MET A 330 2.59 -1.92 -6.29
CA MET A 330 1.41 -1.25 -6.82
C MET A 330 0.71 -2.08 -7.90
N ILE A 331 -0.55 -1.77 -8.15
CA ILE A 331 -1.43 -2.45 -9.10
C ILE A 331 -1.52 -1.61 -10.38
N PRO A 332 -0.82 -1.99 -11.46
CA PRO A 332 -0.74 -1.22 -12.70
C PRO A 332 -1.89 -1.59 -13.66
N PHE A 333 -3.14 -1.38 -13.23
CA PHE A 333 -4.33 -1.56 -14.09
C PHE A 333 -4.70 -0.28 -14.83
N GLY A 334 -5.77 -0.28 -15.61
CA GLY A 334 -6.30 0.90 -16.26
C GLY A 334 -5.28 1.67 -17.11
N HIS A 335 -5.37 3.00 -17.07
CA HIS A 335 -4.53 3.92 -17.84
C HIS A 335 -3.30 4.35 -17.03
N ILE A 336 -2.12 3.97 -17.49
CA ILE A 336 -0.83 4.19 -16.84
C ILE A 336 0.15 4.91 -17.77
N CYS A 337 1.23 5.44 -17.19
CA CYS A 337 2.35 6.08 -17.90
C CYS A 337 1.92 7.28 -18.77
N GLN A 338 0.92 8.04 -18.36
CA GLN A 338 0.49 9.24 -19.08
C GLN A 338 1.63 10.27 -19.28
N ARG A 339 2.60 10.27 -18.37
CA ARG A 339 3.83 11.06 -18.47
C ARG A 339 5.05 10.23 -18.13
N ASN A 340 5.38 9.31 -19.03
CA ASN A 340 6.67 8.63 -19.13
C ASN A 340 7.22 8.09 -17.78
N CYS A 341 6.51 7.16 -17.18
CA CYS A 341 7.02 6.44 -16.03
C CYS A 341 8.08 5.41 -16.47
N ASP A 342 9.29 5.51 -15.94
CA ASP A 342 10.42 4.62 -16.25
C ASP A 342 10.69 4.38 -17.76
N VAL A 343 10.58 5.42 -18.58
CA VAL A 343 10.71 5.37 -20.05
C VAL A 343 9.64 4.52 -20.76
N HIS A 344 8.56 4.20 -20.11
CA HIS A 344 7.41 3.52 -20.71
C HIS A 344 6.46 4.54 -21.35
N PRO A 345 5.92 4.25 -22.53
CA PRO A 345 4.96 5.14 -23.18
C PRO A 345 3.60 5.09 -22.47
N ASP A 346 2.83 6.15 -22.69
CA ASP A 346 1.40 6.23 -22.34
C ASP A 346 0.64 5.01 -22.89
N ARG A 347 -0.12 4.32 -22.01
CA ARG A 347 -0.82 3.11 -22.37
C ARG A 347 -1.88 2.68 -21.36
N TRP A 348 -2.80 1.86 -21.83
CA TRP A 348 -3.60 0.98 -20.97
C TRP A 348 -2.77 -0.22 -20.53
N THR A 349 -3.10 -0.79 -19.38
CA THR A 349 -2.46 -2.00 -18.85
C THR A 349 -2.40 -3.11 -19.91
N ARG A 350 -1.26 -3.79 -19.97
CA ARG A 350 -1.05 -4.94 -20.87
C ARG A 350 -1.58 -6.26 -20.28
N PHE A 351 -1.92 -6.27 -19.01
CA PHE A 351 -2.51 -7.45 -18.40
C PHE A 351 -3.84 -7.78 -19.06
N THR A 352 -4.00 -9.04 -19.47
CA THR A 352 -5.28 -9.59 -19.87
C THR A 352 -6.27 -9.54 -18.69
N ARG A 353 -7.55 -9.70 -18.96
CA ARG A 353 -8.56 -9.75 -17.89
C ARG A 353 -8.30 -10.89 -16.91
N ASP A 354 -7.86 -12.05 -17.39
CA ASP A 354 -7.51 -13.19 -16.55
C ASP A 354 -6.31 -12.92 -15.66
N GLU A 355 -5.27 -12.25 -16.17
CA GLU A 355 -4.09 -11.84 -15.39
C GLU A 355 -4.45 -10.79 -14.34
N GLN A 356 -5.38 -9.87 -14.62
CA GLN A 356 -5.87 -8.90 -13.63
C GLN A 356 -6.61 -9.60 -12.49
N LEU A 357 -7.48 -10.58 -12.79
CA LEU A 357 -8.15 -11.39 -11.76
C LEU A 357 -7.13 -12.20 -10.95
N THR A 358 -6.13 -12.76 -11.61
CA THR A 358 -5.03 -13.51 -10.97
C THR A 358 -4.23 -12.63 -10.02
N LEU A 359 -3.85 -11.42 -10.44
CA LEU A 359 -3.14 -10.46 -9.59
C LEU A 359 -3.95 -10.15 -8.33
N MET A 360 -5.20 -9.69 -8.49
CA MET A 360 -6.04 -9.32 -7.35
C MET A 360 -6.29 -10.51 -6.42
N SER A 361 -6.47 -11.72 -6.96
CA SER A 361 -6.63 -12.94 -6.17
C SER A 361 -5.38 -13.27 -5.36
N LEU A 362 -4.19 -13.14 -5.95
CA LEU A 362 -2.93 -13.40 -5.28
C LEU A 362 -2.66 -12.37 -4.17
N TRP A 363 -2.86 -11.04 -4.45
CA TRP A 363 -2.73 -9.98 -3.44
C TRP A 363 -3.75 -10.12 -2.31
N ALA A 364 -4.97 -10.59 -2.59
CA ALA A 364 -5.98 -10.86 -1.57
C ALA A 364 -5.59 -12.04 -0.66
N LEU A 365 -5.10 -13.11 -1.24
CA LEU A 365 -4.67 -14.30 -0.50
C LEU A 365 -3.39 -14.05 0.31
N ALA A 366 -2.46 -13.25 -0.21
CA ALA A 366 -1.19 -12.92 0.43
C ALA A 366 -1.25 -11.72 1.38
N PRO A 367 -2.39 -11.20 1.77
CA PRO A 367 -2.79 -9.88 2.26
C PRO A 367 -1.75 -8.78 1.99
N SER A 368 -1.44 -8.59 0.70
CA SER A 368 -0.59 -7.48 0.26
C SER A 368 -1.36 -6.15 0.33
N PRO A 369 -0.69 -5.03 0.61
CA PRO A 369 -1.29 -3.71 0.38
C PRO A 369 -1.85 -3.58 -1.03
N LEU A 370 -2.98 -2.89 -1.17
CA LEU A 370 -3.61 -2.63 -2.47
C LEU A 370 -3.42 -1.16 -2.83
N MET A 371 -2.33 -0.84 -3.52
CA MET A 371 -2.03 0.52 -3.95
C MET A 371 -2.18 0.63 -5.46
N LEU A 372 -3.18 1.39 -5.91
CA LEU A 372 -3.50 1.58 -7.33
C LEU A 372 -2.50 2.56 -7.96
N GLY A 373 -1.98 2.23 -9.14
CA GLY A 373 -1.01 3.06 -9.84
C GLY A 373 -1.57 3.87 -11.01
N MET A 374 -2.75 3.52 -11.53
CA MET A 374 -3.36 4.14 -12.72
C MET A 374 -3.96 5.52 -12.46
N ASN A 375 -4.26 6.29 -13.51
CA ASN A 375 -5.10 7.48 -13.42
C ASN A 375 -6.56 7.07 -13.21
N LEU A 376 -7.06 7.21 -11.99
CA LEU A 376 -8.38 6.69 -11.60
C LEU A 376 -9.56 7.27 -12.40
N PRO A 377 -9.59 8.58 -12.76
CA PRO A 377 -10.68 9.12 -13.57
C PRO A 377 -10.85 8.50 -14.96
N ASP A 378 -9.82 7.83 -15.48
CA ASP A 378 -9.87 7.17 -16.79
C ASP A 378 -10.35 5.71 -16.73
N ASN A 379 -10.60 5.17 -15.54
CA ASN A 379 -10.94 3.76 -15.36
C ASN A 379 -12.23 3.40 -16.13
N ASP A 380 -12.17 2.28 -16.84
CA ASP A 380 -13.32 1.65 -17.47
C ASP A 380 -14.19 0.87 -16.45
N ASP A 381 -15.36 0.44 -16.90
CA ASP A 381 -16.29 -0.34 -16.07
C ASP A 381 -15.69 -1.65 -15.57
N TRP A 382 -14.85 -2.30 -16.38
CA TRP A 382 -14.18 -3.55 -16.01
C TRP A 382 -13.20 -3.32 -14.86
N THR A 383 -12.31 -2.36 -14.98
CA THR A 383 -11.33 -2.02 -13.95
C THR A 383 -12.04 -1.62 -12.65
N THR A 384 -13.07 -0.78 -12.76
CA THR A 384 -13.89 -0.36 -11.61
C THR A 384 -14.58 -1.56 -10.95
N ALA A 385 -15.10 -2.51 -11.71
CA ALA A 385 -15.78 -3.70 -11.18
C ALA A 385 -14.81 -4.63 -10.41
N ILE A 386 -13.57 -4.81 -10.90
CA ILE A 386 -12.55 -5.61 -10.20
C ILE A 386 -12.21 -4.95 -8.85
N LEU A 387 -11.93 -3.65 -8.85
CA LEU A 387 -11.50 -2.89 -7.69
C LEU A 387 -12.61 -2.74 -6.63
N SER A 388 -13.86 -2.84 -7.04
CA SER A 388 -15.02 -2.70 -6.16
C SER A 388 -15.66 -4.02 -5.73
N ASN A 389 -15.06 -5.19 -6.02
CA ASN A 389 -15.61 -6.47 -5.59
C ASN A 389 -15.45 -6.67 -4.07
N PRO A 390 -16.52 -6.53 -3.27
CA PRO A 390 -16.41 -6.55 -1.81
C PRO A 390 -16.02 -7.92 -1.27
N GLU A 391 -16.27 -9.00 -2.00
CA GLU A 391 -15.95 -10.37 -1.55
C GLU A 391 -14.47 -10.67 -1.68
N VAL A 392 -13.83 -10.19 -2.74
CA VAL A 392 -12.37 -10.28 -2.93
C VAL A 392 -11.64 -9.36 -1.94
N LEU A 393 -12.14 -8.12 -1.77
CA LEU A 393 -11.59 -7.19 -0.78
C LEU A 393 -11.70 -7.74 0.65
N ALA A 394 -12.80 -8.41 1.00
CA ALA A 394 -12.95 -9.05 2.31
C ALA A 394 -11.90 -10.13 2.58
N VAL A 395 -11.43 -10.84 1.56
CA VAL A 395 -10.31 -11.79 1.72
C VAL A 395 -9.01 -11.07 2.02
N ASN A 396 -8.70 -9.96 1.32
CA ASN A 396 -7.52 -9.15 1.60
C ASN A 396 -7.55 -8.54 3.00
N GLN A 397 -8.70 -7.97 3.38
CA GLN A 397 -8.92 -7.21 4.60
C GLN A 397 -9.34 -8.06 5.81
N ASP A 398 -9.25 -9.40 5.71
CA ASP A 398 -9.62 -10.30 6.79
C ASP A 398 -8.83 -10.03 8.07
N SER A 399 -9.54 -9.93 9.19
CA SER A 399 -8.99 -9.46 10.47
C SER A 399 -7.99 -10.42 11.15
N LEU A 400 -7.91 -11.70 10.74
CA LEU A 400 -6.81 -12.57 11.16
C LEU A 400 -5.48 -12.13 10.57
N GLY A 401 -5.49 -11.45 9.42
CA GLY A 401 -4.28 -10.99 8.73
C GLY A 401 -3.34 -12.11 8.30
N ARG A 402 -3.85 -13.34 8.18
CA ARG A 402 -3.03 -14.49 7.77
C ARG A 402 -2.82 -14.52 6.28
N ALA A 403 -1.59 -14.82 5.85
CA ALA A 403 -1.31 -15.11 4.45
C ALA A 403 -1.77 -16.52 4.08
N ALA A 404 -2.18 -16.72 2.82
CA ALA A 404 -2.48 -18.05 2.30
C ALA A 404 -1.20 -18.90 2.25
N ARG A 405 -1.35 -20.17 2.58
CA ARG A 405 -0.33 -21.18 2.37
C ARG A 405 -0.44 -21.72 0.95
N ARG A 406 0.69 -21.79 0.25
CA ARG A 406 0.78 -22.52 -1.01
C ARG A 406 0.65 -24.03 -0.72
N MET A 407 -0.43 -24.64 -1.20
CA MET A 407 -0.76 -26.05 -0.98
C MET A 407 -0.14 -26.94 -2.07
N THR A 408 -0.18 -26.46 -3.33
CA THR A 408 0.49 -27.10 -4.47
C THR A 408 1.19 -26.01 -5.28
N GLY A 409 2.28 -26.35 -5.91
CA GLY A 409 3.06 -25.44 -6.74
C GLY A 409 3.88 -26.25 -7.76
N PRO A 410 4.86 -25.64 -8.44
CA PRO A 410 5.68 -26.37 -9.41
C PRO A 410 6.22 -27.68 -8.86
N PRO A 411 6.17 -28.79 -9.63
CA PRO A 411 5.88 -28.84 -11.07
C PRO A 411 4.40 -29.01 -11.46
N GLN A 412 3.44 -28.89 -10.51
CA GLN A 412 2.03 -28.96 -10.86
C GLN A 412 1.62 -27.80 -11.77
N VAL A 413 0.74 -28.10 -12.74
CA VAL A 413 0.25 -27.14 -13.73
C VAL A 413 -0.67 -26.09 -13.08
N VAL A 414 -1.47 -26.51 -12.09
CA VAL A 414 -2.36 -25.63 -11.31
C VAL A 414 -1.78 -25.43 -9.93
N GLU A 415 -1.48 -24.20 -9.60
CA GLU A 415 -1.03 -23.82 -8.26
C GLU A 415 -2.23 -23.50 -7.37
N THR A 416 -2.25 -24.06 -6.16
CA THR A 416 -3.36 -23.91 -5.20
C THR A 416 -2.87 -23.27 -3.92
N TRP A 417 -3.63 -22.25 -3.46
CA TRP A 417 -3.36 -21.52 -2.22
C TRP A 417 -4.58 -21.57 -1.32
N MET A 418 -4.38 -21.66 -0.01
CA MET A 418 -5.47 -21.69 0.99
C MET A 418 -5.16 -20.77 2.16
N LYS A 419 -6.13 -19.92 2.54
CA LYS A 419 -6.11 -18.95 3.63
C LYS A 419 -7.28 -19.20 4.56
N GLU A 420 -7.02 -19.31 5.86
CA GLU A 420 -8.06 -19.30 6.88
C GLU A 420 -8.57 -17.87 7.12
N LEU A 421 -9.87 -17.71 7.25
CA LEU A 421 -10.54 -16.43 7.50
C LEU A 421 -11.10 -16.36 8.94
N ALA A 422 -11.33 -15.14 9.41
CA ALA A 422 -11.73 -14.87 10.79
C ALA A 422 -13.07 -15.51 11.22
N ASP A 423 -13.94 -15.82 10.29
CA ASP A 423 -15.22 -16.49 10.54
C ASP A 423 -15.15 -18.01 10.50
N GLY A 424 -13.94 -18.58 10.39
CA GLY A 424 -13.70 -20.02 10.30
C GLY A 424 -13.88 -20.62 8.90
N SER A 425 -14.22 -19.81 7.90
CA SER A 425 -14.19 -20.24 6.49
C SER A 425 -12.78 -20.17 5.90
N PHE A 426 -12.62 -20.67 4.67
CA PHE A 426 -11.35 -20.64 3.96
C PHE A 426 -11.51 -19.94 2.61
N ALA A 427 -10.54 -19.07 2.25
CA ALA A 427 -10.37 -18.62 0.88
C ALA A 427 -9.37 -19.52 0.17
N VAL A 428 -9.74 -19.99 -1.02
CA VAL A 428 -8.90 -20.90 -1.84
C VAL A 428 -8.76 -20.33 -3.24
N GLY A 429 -7.51 -20.16 -3.67
CA GLY A 429 -7.16 -19.74 -5.03
C GLY A 429 -6.60 -20.90 -5.83
N PHE A 430 -7.08 -21.06 -7.07
CA PHE A 430 -6.53 -21.95 -8.09
C PHE A 430 -5.97 -21.07 -9.21
N PHE A 431 -4.72 -21.31 -9.61
CA PHE A 431 -4.03 -20.48 -10.59
C PHE A 431 -3.45 -21.36 -11.70
N ASN A 432 -3.82 -21.06 -12.93
CA ASN A 432 -3.16 -21.62 -14.12
C ASN A 432 -1.96 -20.73 -14.48
N ARG A 433 -0.74 -21.25 -14.28
CA ARG A 433 0.48 -20.49 -14.58
C ARG A 433 1.05 -20.78 -15.98
N THR A 434 0.26 -21.38 -16.85
CA THR A 434 0.69 -21.78 -18.21
C THR A 434 -0.01 -20.94 -19.28
N ASP A 435 0.57 -20.96 -20.49
CA ASP A 435 0.03 -20.32 -21.69
C ASP A 435 -1.09 -21.14 -22.38
N GLN A 436 -1.60 -22.19 -21.72
CA GLN A 436 -2.65 -23.05 -22.26
C GLN A 436 -3.82 -23.18 -21.28
N PRO A 437 -5.06 -23.34 -21.75
CA PRO A 437 -6.19 -23.66 -20.89
C PRO A 437 -5.96 -24.99 -20.15
N VAL A 438 -6.35 -25.04 -18.87
CA VAL A 438 -6.18 -26.23 -18.03
C VAL A 438 -7.50 -26.62 -17.38
N LYS A 439 -7.89 -27.88 -17.55
CA LYS A 439 -9.04 -28.47 -16.84
C LYS A 439 -8.63 -28.84 -15.41
N VAL A 440 -9.37 -28.34 -14.47
CA VAL A 440 -9.21 -28.61 -13.04
C VAL A 440 -10.29 -29.61 -12.61
N ASN A 441 -9.87 -30.67 -11.94
CA ASN A 441 -10.74 -31.57 -11.18
C ASN A 441 -10.05 -31.84 -9.84
N PHE A 442 -10.40 -31.06 -8.82
CA PHE A 442 -9.67 -31.01 -7.56
C PHE A 442 -10.56 -31.48 -6.41
N PRO A 443 -10.29 -32.65 -5.81
CA PRO A 443 -11.00 -33.14 -4.64
C PRO A 443 -10.68 -32.31 -3.40
N TRP A 444 -11.69 -31.85 -2.67
CA TRP A 444 -11.51 -31.04 -1.45
C TRP A 444 -10.77 -31.76 -0.32
N ARG A 445 -10.79 -33.10 -0.29
CA ARG A 445 -9.99 -33.90 0.63
C ARG A 445 -8.49 -33.60 0.53
N ASN A 446 -8.00 -33.13 -0.60
CA ASN A 446 -6.59 -32.73 -0.78
C ASN A 446 -6.22 -31.47 0.05
N LEU A 447 -7.23 -30.68 0.48
CA LEU A 447 -7.08 -29.57 1.42
C LEU A 447 -7.50 -29.93 2.84
N GLY A 448 -7.83 -31.19 3.13
CA GLY A 448 -8.19 -31.67 4.45
C GLY A 448 -9.69 -31.63 4.78
N PHE A 449 -10.56 -31.30 3.82
CA PHE A 449 -12.01 -31.36 4.02
C PHE A 449 -12.50 -32.82 4.03
N LEU A 450 -13.11 -33.24 5.13
CA LEU A 450 -13.63 -34.61 5.30
C LEU A 450 -15.00 -34.82 4.65
N SER A 451 -15.71 -33.75 4.37
CA SER A 451 -17.00 -33.72 3.69
C SER A 451 -17.04 -32.56 2.69
N ALA A 452 -17.95 -32.62 1.73
CA ALA A 452 -18.12 -31.59 0.72
C ALA A 452 -18.44 -30.22 1.35
N PRO A 453 -17.57 -29.21 1.20
CA PRO A 453 -17.84 -27.86 1.70
C PRO A 453 -18.93 -27.15 0.88
N GLU A 454 -19.53 -26.13 1.46
CA GLU A 454 -20.28 -25.12 0.68
C GLU A 454 -19.27 -24.22 -0.03
N VAL A 455 -19.43 -24.07 -1.33
CA VAL A 455 -18.51 -23.36 -2.21
C VAL A 455 -19.18 -22.11 -2.77
N ARG A 456 -18.48 -20.96 -2.66
CA ARG A 456 -18.88 -19.72 -3.30
C ARG A 456 -17.76 -19.21 -4.20
N ASP A 457 -18.07 -18.89 -5.45
CA ASP A 457 -17.16 -18.19 -6.35
C ASP A 457 -17.19 -16.68 -6.05
N LEU A 458 -16.04 -16.11 -5.68
CA LEU A 458 -15.94 -14.73 -5.25
C LEU A 458 -15.90 -13.74 -6.43
N TRP A 459 -15.41 -14.16 -7.59
CA TRP A 459 -15.42 -13.32 -8.78
C TRP A 459 -16.79 -13.27 -9.44
N LEU A 460 -17.44 -14.43 -9.58
CA LEU A 460 -18.81 -14.52 -10.10
C LEU A 460 -19.85 -14.11 -9.05
N ARG A 461 -19.47 -14.05 -7.76
CA ARG A 461 -20.35 -13.79 -6.62
C ARG A 461 -21.54 -14.77 -6.59
N GLN A 462 -21.24 -16.04 -6.87
CA GLN A 462 -22.22 -17.09 -7.03
C GLN A 462 -21.96 -18.26 -6.09
N ASP A 463 -23.03 -18.75 -5.47
CA ASP A 463 -22.99 -20.00 -4.71
C ASP A 463 -23.01 -21.17 -5.67
N LEU A 464 -22.00 -22.05 -5.55
CA LEU A 464 -21.85 -23.27 -6.34
C LEU A 464 -22.43 -24.50 -5.63
N GLY A 465 -22.90 -24.33 -4.39
CA GLY A 465 -23.45 -25.40 -3.55
C GLY A 465 -22.37 -26.35 -3.01
N ARG A 466 -22.80 -27.54 -2.55
CA ARG A 466 -21.89 -28.58 -2.03
C ARG A 466 -21.42 -29.49 -3.16
N GLN A 467 -20.12 -29.64 -3.25
CA GLN A 467 -19.47 -30.47 -4.28
C GLN A 467 -18.33 -31.27 -3.66
N GLU A 468 -18.10 -32.51 -4.09
CA GLU A 468 -16.97 -33.32 -3.66
C GLU A 468 -15.65 -32.84 -4.28
N ASN A 469 -15.72 -32.32 -5.51
CA ASN A 469 -14.59 -31.81 -6.26
C ASN A 469 -14.91 -30.43 -6.82
N PHE A 470 -13.90 -29.57 -6.92
CA PHE A 470 -13.97 -28.38 -7.76
C PHE A 470 -13.62 -28.75 -9.20
N ILE A 471 -14.56 -28.51 -10.12
CA ILE A 471 -14.41 -28.82 -11.55
C ILE A 471 -14.60 -27.53 -12.34
N THR A 472 -13.57 -27.12 -13.07
CA THR A 472 -13.59 -25.93 -13.93
C THR A 472 -12.55 -26.04 -15.03
N GLU A 473 -12.54 -25.09 -15.96
CA GLU A 473 -11.46 -24.82 -16.89
C GLU A 473 -10.89 -23.43 -16.60
N LEU A 474 -9.59 -23.35 -16.37
CA LEU A 474 -8.88 -22.09 -16.19
C LEU A 474 -8.21 -21.72 -17.51
N LEU A 475 -8.47 -20.51 -17.99
CA LEU A 475 -7.82 -19.93 -19.17
C LEU A 475 -6.31 -19.72 -18.91
N PRO A 476 -5.49 -19.45 -19.93
CA PRO A 476 -4.08 -19.08 -19.75
C PRO A 476 -3.94 -17.95 -18.72
N HIS A 477 -3.05 -18.13 -17.75
CA HIS A 477 -2.80 -17.19 -16.64
C HIS A 477 -4.02 -16.87 -15.77
N GLY A 478 -5.15 -17.58 -15.96
CA GLY A 478 -6.41 -17.37 -15.26
C GLY A 478 -6.45 -18.04 -13.88
N CYS A 479 -7.43 -17.64 -13.10
CA CYS A 479 -7.63 -18.15 -11.74
C CYS A 479 -9.11 -18.42 -11.43
N ALA A 480 -9.32 -19.12 -10.31
CA ALA A 480 -10.57 -19.14 -9.57
C ALA A 480 -10.26 -18.76 -8.11
N LEU A 481 -11.05 -17.89 -7.53
CA LEU A 481 -10.99 -17.53 -6.10
C LEU A 481 -12.30 -17.90 -5.43
N LEU A 482 -12.23 -18.84 -4.50
CA LEU A 482 -13.38 -19.46 -3.87
C LEU A 482 -13.37 -19.23 -2.38
N ARG A 483 -14.55 -19.16 -1.76
CA ARG A 483 -14.74 -19.26 -0.31
C ARG A 483 -15.41 -20.57 0.03
N LEU A 484 -14.83 -21.28 1.00
CA LEU A 484 -15.27 -22.61 1.44
C LEU A 484 -15.73 -22.56 2.88
N HIS A 485 -16.96 -23.05 3.14
CA HIS A 485 -17.46 -23.29 4.49
C HIS A 485 -17.50 -24.78 4.76
N SER A 486 -16.81 -25.22 5.81
CA SER A 486 -16.99 -26.61 6.29
C SER A 486 -18.42 -26.79 6.77
N PRO A 487 -19.10 -27.89 6.40
CA PRO A 487 -20.35 -28.23 7.08
C PRO A 487 -20.05 -28.49 8.56
N ASN A 488 -20.89 -27.94 9.44
CA ASN A 488 -20.89 -28.22 10.89
C ASN A 488 -21.10 -29.70 11.17
#